data_cf35e028d669a3b1b5273794bae3a4e6
#
_entry.id   cf35e028d669a3b1b5273794bae3a4e6
#
_cell.length_a   1.000
_cell.length_b   1.000
_cell.length_c   1.000
_cell.angle_alpha   90.00
_cell.angle_beta   90.00
_cell.angle_gamma   90.00
#
_symmetry.space_group_name_H-M   'P 1'
#
loop_
_entity.id
_entity.type
_entity.pdbx_description
1 polymer ?
#
loop_
_entity_poly.entity_id
_entity_poly.type
_entity_poly.pdbx_seq_one_letter_code
_entity_poly.pdbx_strand_id
1 'polypeptide(L)'
;DSMKKMDFNAMESMIQSSDLTALDNADIRDAAYTDFFSEINKKMTYKITRNRFDIQNGTASVTAHITYIDGTNIYKATITEFLRQIVSNAYAGNQLTEEETQAKLASILNEQAKKVEKDVFSETDITYPVIKTDSGWKIVSLDDETVKIMSANFKSVEEEINNSLNNMDNEDSSGSSSNAPEASADDTLNLTTEKFTIKYTKHTITKDFAGNPCIMVYYDYTNNSSSASSAMVDVSLKAYQHGESCEAAIPENNDDAIDHFTAEIQPGQTVNVCQAFTLTDESDVTVQAQEAFSFDEDANARQILKVK
;
A
#
# COMPACT_ATOMS: atom_id res chain seq x y z
N ASP A 1 -17.86 4.08 -24.23
CA ASP A 1 -17.77 2.61 -24.45
C ASP A 1 -16.33 2.15 -24.65
N SER A 2 -15.47 2.91 -25.33
CA SER A 2 -14.06 2.56 -25.57
C SER A 2 -13.26 2.47 -24.25
N MET A 3 -13.45 3.43 -23.33
CA MET A 3 -12.84 3.38 -21.98
C MET A 3 -13.22 2.11 -21.21
N LYS A 4 -14.49 1.70 -21.27
CA LYS A 4 -14.94 0.46 -20.61
C LYS A 4 -14.25 -0.81 -21.10
N LYS A 5 -13.79 -0.81 -22.33
CA LYS A 5 -13.15 -1.93 -23.00
C LYS A 5 -11.64 -1.81 -23.04
N MET A 6 -11.08 -0.72 -22.51
CA MET A 6 -9.67 -0.36 -22.67
C MET A 6 -9.23 -0.38 -24.14
N ASP A 7 -10.14 0.04 -25.04
CA ASP A 7 -9.87 0.11 -26.49
C ASP A 7 -9.14 1.41 -26.83
N PHE A 8 -7.84 1.42 -26.67
CA PHE A 8 -6.97 2.58 -26.88
C PHE A 8 -7.03 3.08 -28.32
N ASN A 9 -7.06 2.19 -29.30
CA ASN A 9 -7.14 2.60 -30.72
C ASN A 9 -8.43 3.38 -31.02
N ALA A 10 -9.56 2.89 -30.48
CA ALA A 10 -10.83 3.60 -30.61
C ALA A 10 -10.82 4.95 -29.89
N MET A 11 -10.20 5.04 -28.69
CA MET A 11 -10.06 6.29 -27.96
C MET A 11 -9.18 7.30 -28.72
N GLU A 12 -8.01 6.90 -29.20
CA GLU A 12 -7.11 7.72 -30.01
C GLU A 12 -7.79 8.28 -31.27
N SER A 13 -8.60 7.46 -31.93
CA SER A 13 -9.35 7.89 -33.10
C SER A 13 -10.36 9.02 -32.83
N MET A 14 -10.79 9.19 -31.57
CA MET A 14 -11.77 10.20 -31.14
C MET A 14 -11.12 11.48 -30.62
N ILE A 15 -9.79 11.51 -30.47
CA ILE A 15 -9.04 12.66 -29.96
C ILE A 15 -8.47 13.48 -31.13
N GLN A 16 -8.48 14.79 -30.97
CA GLN A 16 -7.92 15.75 -31.96
C GLN A 16 -6.42 15.96 -31.72
N SER A 17 -5.99 15.99 -30.48
CA SER A 17 -4.59 16.25 -30.12
C SER A 17 -3.67 15.14 -30.63
N SER A 18 -2.46 15.51 -31.03
CA SER A 18 -1.36 14.56 -31.24
C SER A 18 -0.68 14.19 -29.90
N ASP A 19 -0.99 14.91 -28.83
CA ASP A 19 -0.54 14.58 -27.48
C ASP A 19 -1.49 13.54 -26.89
N LEU A 20 -1.02 12.30 -26.89
CA LEU A 20 -1.72 11.14 -26.37
C LEU A 20 -1.11 10.66 -25.04
N THR A 21 -0.30 11.49 -24.38
CA THR A 21 0.43 11.14 -23.16
C THR A 21 -0.47 10.50 -22.09
N ALA A 22 -1.69 10.99 -21.95
CA ALA A 22 -2.67 10.42 -21.04
C ALA A 22 -3.04 8.96 -21.39
N LEU A 23 -3.05 8.60 -22.69
CA LEU A 23 -3.33 7.23 -23.15
C LEU A 23 -2.06 6.38 -23.27
N ASP A 24 -0.88 6.98 -23.35
CA ASP A 24 0.41 6.28 -23.45
C ASP A 24 0.99 5.94 -22.07
N ASN A 25 0.20 6.12 -21.03
CA ASN A 25 0.59 5.71 -19.67
C ASN A 25 0.83 4.19 -19.63
N ALA A 26 2.06 3.80 -19.25
CA ALA A 26 2.49 2.40 -19.20
C ALA A 26 1.63 1.58 -18.22
N ASP A 27 1.20 2.19 -17.12
CA ASP A 27 0.46 1.50 -16.05
C ASP A 27 -0.90 0.97 -16.53
N ILE A 28 -1.57 1.70 -17.45
CA ILE A 28 -2.86 1.29 -18.01
C ILE A 28 -2.73 0.48 -19.29
N ARG A 29 -1.57 0.55 -19.98
CA ARG A 29 -1.33 -0.18 -21.25
C ARG A 29 -0.66 -1.52 -21.08
N ASP A 30 -0.10 -1.82 -19.91
CA ASP A 30 0.52 -3.11 -19.67
C ASP A 30 -0.50 -4.25 -19.86
N ALA A 31 -0.16 -5.21 -20.71
CA ALA A 31 -1.04 -6.32 -21.04
C ALA A 31 -1.42 -7.15 -19.80
N ALA A 32 -0.54 -7.19 -18.79
CA ALA A 32 -0.80 -7.89 -17.53
C ALA A 32 -2.00 -7.31 -16.77
N TYR A 33 -2.27 -6.00 -16.92
CA TYR A 33 -3.33 -5.30 -16.18
C TYR A 33 -4.54 -4.92 -17.05
N THR A 34 -4.39 -4.92 -18.37
CA THR A 34 -5.47 -4.50 -19.30
C THR A 34 -6.75 -5.32 -19.11
N ASP A 35 -6.63 -6.63 -18.92
CA ASP A 35 -7.79 -7.50 -18.68
C ASP A 35 -8.48 -7.17 -17.36
N PHE A 36 -7.71 -6.91 -16.31
CA PHE A 36 -8.22 -6.47 -15.01
C PHE A 36 -8.98 -5.14 -15.13
N PHE A 37 -8.38 -4.11 -15.73
CA PHE A 37 -9.04 -2.82 -15.92
C PHE A 37 -10.28 -2.92 -16.80
N SER A 38 -10.24 -3.72 -17.86
CA SER A 38 -11.40 -3.97 -18.71
C SER A 38 -12.55 -4.62 -17.93
N GLU A 39 -12.25 -5.56 -17.03
CA GLU A 39 -13.27 -6.24 -16.23
C GLU A 39 -13.93 -5.28 -15.23
N ILE A 40 -13.13 -4.49 -14.51
CA ILE A 40 -13.63 -3.48 -13.57
C ILE A 40 -14.45 -2.41 -14.30
N ASN A 41 -13.94 -1.89 -15.41
CA ASN A 41 -14.57 -0.80 -16.15
C ASN A 41 -15.86 -1.17 -16.86
N LYS A 42 -16.20 -2.47 -17.01
CA LYS A 42 -17.54 -2.90 -17.45
C LYS A 42 -18.67 -2.32 -16.59
N LYS A 43 -18.39 -2.12 -15.29
CA LYS A 43 -19.36 -1.59 -14.33
C LYS A 43 -19.44 -0.05 -14.34
N MET A 44 -18.55 0.64 -15.03
CA MET A 44 -18.59 2.09 -15.19
C MET A 44 -19.90 2.52 -15.85
N THR A 45 -20.50 3.60 -15.35
CA THR A 45 -21.66 4.25 -15.98
C THR A 45 -21.38 5.71 -16.18
N TYR A 46 -22.08 6.34 -17.14
CA TYR A 46 -21.99 7.77 -17.34
C TYR A 46 -23.31 8.39 -17.80
N LYS A 47 -23.46 9.68 -17.49
CA LYS A 47 -24.59 10.50 -17.93
C LYS A 47 -24.07 11.87 -18.36
N ILE A 48 -24.47 12.33 -19.55
CA ILE A 48 -24.19 13.70 -19.97
C ILE A 48 -25.08 14.64 -19.16
N THR A 49 -24.48 15.52 -18.39
CA THR A 49 -25.15 16.48 -17.50
C THR A 49 -25.23 17.87 -18.08
N ARG A 50 -24.26 18.24 -18.92
CA ARG A 50 -24.20 19.55 -19.56
C ARG A 50 -23.54 19.47 -20.93
N ASN A 51 -24.03 20.27 -21.86
CA ASN A 51 -23.36 20.57 -23.12
C ASN A 51 -23.48 22.06 -23.43
N ARG A 52 -22.43 22.64 -23.99
CA ARG A 52 -22.39 24.03 -24.47
C ARG A 52 -21.73 24.03 -25.83
N PHE A 53 -22.38 24.68 -26.82
CA PHE A 53 -21.91 24.74 -28.18
C PHE A 53 -21.59 26.19 -28.53
N ASP A 54 -20.44 26.41 -29.16
CA ASP A 54 -20.09 27.62 -29.90
C ASP A 54 -20.03 27.28 -31.39
N ILE A 55 -21.16 27.44 -32.04
CA ILE A 55 -21.34 27.04 -33.46
C ILE A 55 -20.46 27.90 -34.37
N GLN A 56 -20.21 29.18 -34.01
CA GLN A 56 -19.43 30.09 -34.82
C GLN A 56 -17.96 29.67 -34.89
N ASN A 57 -17.42 29.20 -33.79
CA ASN A 57 -16.04 28.76 -33.69
C ASN A 57 -15.88 27.24 -33.87
N GLY A 58 -16.96 26.51 -34.07
CA GLY A 58 -16.90 25.04 -34.21
C GLY A 58 -16.40 24.31 -32.98
N THR A 59 -16.63 24.88 -31.81
CA THR A 59 -16.20 24.28 -30.54
C THR A 59 -17.40 23.96 -29.62
N ALA A 60 -17.21 23.03 -28.70
CA ALA A 60 -18.18 22.75 -27.66
C ALA A 60 -17.49 22.22 -26.40
N SER A 61 -18.21 22.18 -25.29
CA SER A 61 -17.83 21.45 -24.08
C SER A 61 -18.94 20.50 -23.69
N VAL A 62 -18.57 19.31 -23.30
CA VAL A 62 -19.48 18.23 -22.84
C VAL A 62 -19.07 17.78 -21.46
N THR A 63 -19.97 17.96 -20.48
CA THR A 63 -19.75 17.46 -19.12
C THR A 63 -20.46 16.13 -18.95
N ALA A 64 -19.70 15.12 -18.53
CA ALA A 64 -20.21 13.81 -18.17
C ALA A 64 -20.06 13.58 -16.67
N HIS A 65 -21.14 13.19 -16.02
CA HIS A 65 -21.10 12.59 -14.70
C HIS A 65 -20.79 11.11 -14.87
N ILE A 66 -19.70 10.65 -14.25
CA ILE A 66 -19.17 9.29 -14.40
C ILE A 66 -19.16 8.64 -13.03
N THR A 67 -19.75 7.45 -12.95
CA THR A 67 -19.64 6.55 -11.79
C THR A 67 -18.74 5.39 -12.19
N TYR A 68 -17.70 5.13 -11.41
CA TYR A 68 -16.70 4.09 -11.69
C TYR A 68 -16.33 3.34 -10.41
N ILE A 69 -15.71 2.16 -10.54
CA ILE A 69 -15.21 1.42 -9.37
C ILE A 69 -13.99 2.14 -8.83
N ASP A 70 -13.96 2.34 -7.51
CA ASP A 70 -12.78 2.76 -6.76
C ASP A 70 -11.98 1.53 -6.35
N GLY A 71 -10.84 1.33 -7.02
CA GLY A 71 -9.93 0.21 -6.79
C GLY A 71 -8.94 0.44 -5.64
N THR A 72 -8.98 1.58 -4.95
CA THR A 72 -7.98 1.98 -3.95
C THR A 72 -7.67 0.87 -2.95
N ASN A 73 -8.70 0.25 -2.35
CA ASN A 73 -8.50 -0.82 -1.37
C ASN A 73 -7.92 -2.10 -2.00
N ILE A 74 -8.29 -2.41 -3.25
CA ILE A 74 -7.74 -3.55 -4.00
C ILE A 74 -6.25 -3.34 -4.23
N TYR A 75 -5.85 -2.13 -4.65
CA TYR A 75 -4.45 -1.81 -4.92
C TYR A 75 -3.60 -1.80 -3.65
N LYS A 76 -4.08 -1.17 -2.57
CA LYS A 76 -3.40 -1.18 -1.28
C LYS A 76 -3.17 -2.61 -0.78
N ALA A 77 -4.19 -3.45 -0.80
CA ALA A 77 -4.08 -4.85 -0.42
C ALA A 77 -3.12 -5.63 -1.34
N THR A 78 -3.13 -5.32 -2.65
CA THR A 78 -2.23 -5.93 -3.63
C THR A 78 -0.78 -5.59 -3.34
N ILE A 79 -0.47 -4.31 -3.13
CA ILE A 79 0.91 -3.86 -2.86
C ILE A 79 1.40 -4.43 -1.52
N THR A 80 0.58 -4.38 -0.48
CA THR A 80 0.90 -4.98 0.82
C THR A 80 1.28 -6.46 0.68
N GLU A 81 0.45 -7.24 0.00
CA GLU A 81 0.69 -8.66 -0.20
C GLU A 81 1.89 -8.93 -1.11
N PHE A 82 2.09 -8.10 -2.13
CA PHE A 82 3.24 -8.20 -3.03
C PHE A 82 4.56 -7.95 -2.27
N LEU A 83 4.65 -6.87 -1.50
CA LEU A 83 5.84 -6.55 -0.70
C LEU A 83 6.14 -7.67 0.31
N ARG A 84 5.12 -8.18 1.00
CA ARG A 84 5.25 -9.32 1.90
C ARG A 84 5.87 -10.53 1.20
N GLN A 85 5.40 -10.88 0.01
CA GLN A 85 5.91 -12.02 -0.75
C GLN A 85 7.32 -11.79 -1.32
N ILE A 86 7.67 -10.56 -1.72
CA ILE A 86 9.03 -10.23 -2.17
C ILE A 86 10.03 -10.38 -1.02
N VAL A 87 9.70 -9.84 0.16
CA VAL A 87 10.55 -9.97 1.36
C VAL A 87 10.73 -11.45 1.73
N SER A 88 9.66 -12.23 1.77
CA SER A 88 9.72 -13.67 2.05
C SER A 88 10.60 -14.43 1.05
N ASN A 89 10.46 -14.14 -0.26
CA ASN A 89 11.30 -14.76 -1.30
C ASN A 89 12.78 -14.38 -1.17
N ALA A 90 13.08 -13.11 -0.88
CA ALA A 90 14.46 -12.64 -0.69
C ALA A 90 15.14 -13.37 0.47
N TYR A 91 14.43 -13.59 1.58
CA TYR A 91 14.93 -14.37 2.71
C TYR A 91 15.15 -15.85 2.37
N ALA A 92 14.28 -16.45 1.57
CA ALA A 92 14.46 -17.82 1.06
C ALA A 92 15.61 -17.93 0.02
N GLY A 93 16.29 -16.84 -0.30
CA GLY A 93 17.35 -16.79 -1.30
C GLY A 93 16.85 -16.87 -2.75
N ASN A 94 15.57 -16.72 -2.97
CA ASN A 94 14.93 -16.75 -4.28
C ASN A 94 14.81 -15.32 -4.84
N GLN A 95 15.59 -15.02 -5.88
CA GLN A 95 15.43 -13.78 -6.63
C GLN A 95 14.49 -14.01 -7.81
N LEU A 96 13.43 -13.20 -7.87
CA LEU A 96 12.49 -13.23 -9.01
C LEU A 96 13.08 -12.42 -10.17
N THR A 97 12.85 -12.90 -11.39
CA THR A 97 13.08 -12.10 -12.60
C THR A 97 12.02 -11.00 -12.71
N GLU A 98 12.25 -10.02 -13.58
CA GLU A 98 11.27 -8.95 -13.84
C GLU A 98 9.93 -9.53 -14.34
N GLU A 99 9.96 -10.51 -15.26
CA GLU A 99 8.76 -11.17 -15.77
C GLU A 99 8.00 -11.92 -14.68
N GLU A 100 8.70 -12.68 -13.81
CA GLU A 100 8.09 -13.37 -12.68
C GLU A 100 7.49 -12.37 -11.66
N THR A 101 8.14 -11.23 -11.47
CA THR A 101 7.68 -10.15 -10.59
C THR A 101 6.37 -9.57 -11.10
N GLN A 102 6.28 -9.23 -12.39
CA GLN A 102 5.07 -8.72 -13.03
C GLN A 102 3.93 -9.74 -13.00
N ALA A 103 4.21 -10.99 -13.35
CA ALA A 103 3.21 -12.06 -13.31
C ALA A 103 2.66 -12.28 -11.89
N LYS A 104 3.53 -12.20 -10.89
CA LYS A 104 3.15 -12.32 -9.49
C LYS A 104 2.25 -11.17 -9.04
N LEU A 105 2.62 -9.93 -9.36
CA LEU A 105 1.82 -8.75 -9.05
C LEU A 105 0.43 -8.83 -9.68
N ALA A 106 0.34 -9.19 -10.96
CA ALA A 106 -0.93 -9.39 -11.66
C ALA A 106 -1.80 -10.51 -11.03
N SER A 107 -1.17 -11.60 -10.59
CA SER A 107 -1.86 -12.70 -9.90
C SER A 107 -2.45 -12.22 -8.57
N ILE A 108 -1.67 -11.52 -7.75
CA ILE A 108 -2.11 -10.98 -6.46
C ILE A 108 -3.25 -9.98 -6.67
N LEU A 109 -3.13 -9.07 -7.65
CA LEU A 109 -4.17 -8.10 -7.99
C LEU A 109 -5.51 -8.79 -8.27
N ASN A 110 -5.50 -9.84 -9.11
CA ASN A 110 -6.69 -10.61 -9.43
C ASN A 110 -7.26 -11.36 -8.22
N GLU A 111 -6.41 -11.83 -7.30
CA GLU A 111 -6.84 -12.48 -6.07
C GLU A 111 -7.49 -11.49 -5.10
N GLN A 112 -6.89 -10.31 -4.90
CA GLN A 112 -7.45 -9.28 -4.03
C GLN A 112 -8.77 -8.75 -4.57
N ALA A 113 -8.90 -8.58 -5.89
CA ALA A 113 -10.16 -8.19 -6.51
C ALA A 113 -11.31 -9.18 -6.25
N LYS A 114 -11.01 -10.47 -6.15
CA LYS A 114 -12.02 -11.51 -5.84
C LYS A 114 -12.44 -11.54 -4.36
N LYS A 115 -11.59 -11.05 -3.46
CA LYS A 115 -11.89 -10.98 -2.02
C LYS A 115 -12.82 -9.83 -1.66
N VAL A 116 -12.99 -8.85 -2.54
CA VAL A 116 -13.87 -7.72 -2.30
C VAL A 116 -15.32 -8.17 -2.37
N GLU A 117 -16.00 -8.19 -1.22
CA GLU A 117 -17.40 -8.61 -1.13
C GLU A 117 -18.37 -7.61 -1.76
N LYS A 118 -17.99 -6.33 -1.82
CA LYS A 118 -18.82 -5.26 -2.35
C LYS A 118 -18.00 -4.24 -3.11
N ASP A 119 -18.42 -3.95 -4.34
CA ASP A 119 -17.81 -2.88 -5.13
C ASP A 119 -17.96 -1.53 -4.43
N VAL A 120 -16.86 -0.78 -4.34
CA VAL A 120 -16.86 0.61 -3.92
C VAL A 120 -16.91 1.46 -5.19
N PHE A 121 -17.82 2.43 -5.24
CA PHE A 121 -17.98 3.32 -6.37
C PHE A 121 -17.59 4.74 -5.99
N SER A 122 -16.87 5.41 -6.89
CA SER A 122 -16.62 6.84 -6.88
C SER A 122 -17.35 7.52 -8.02
N GLU A 123 -17.64 8.81 -7.85
CA GLU A 123 -18.36 9.62 -8.83
C GLU A 123 -17.58 10.91 -9.10
N THR A 124 -17.55 11.34 -10.36
CA THR A 124 -16.90 12.59 -10.74
C THR A 124 -17.56 13.19 -11.98
N ASP A 125 -17.45 14.52 -12.11
CA ASP A 125 -17.88 15.27 -13.30
C ASP A 125 -16.66 15.68 -14.11
N ILE A 126 -16.54 15.16 -15.35
CA ILE A 126 -15.50 15.58 -16.27
C ILE A 126 -16.10 16.41 -17.40
N THR A 127 -15.44 17.51 -17.74
CA THR A 127 -15.79 18.36 -18.87
C THR A 127 -14.78 18.22 -19.99
N TYR A 128 -15.19 17.56 -21.07
CA TYR A 128 -14.37 17.38 -22.26
C TYR A 128 -14.55 18.55 -23.23
N PRO A 129 -13.48 19.28 -23.59
CA PRO A 129 -13.50 20.20 -24.69
C PRO A 129 -13.57 19.41 -26.01
N VAL A 130 -14.46 19.79 -26.92
CA VAL A 130 -14.65 19.14 -28.21
C VAL A 130 -14.60 20.16 -29.34
N ILE A 131 -14.09 19.71 -30.47
CA ILE A 131 -13.98 20.55 -31.68
C ILE A 131 -14.58 19.83 -32.87
N LYS A 132 -15.18 20.60 -33.77
CA LYS A 132 -15.71 20.11 -35.04
C LYS A 132 -14.59 19.99 -36.06
N THR A 133 -14.43 18.83 -36.65
CA THR A 133 -13.49 18.53 -37.74
C THR A 133 -14.25 18.07 -38.98
N ASP A 134 -13.55 17.85 -40.08
CA ASP A 134 -14.16 17.30 -41.30
C ASP A 134 -14.73 15.91 -41.10
N SER A 135 -14.16 15.14 -40.16
CA SER A 135 -14.60 13.78 -39.80
C SER A 135 -15.64 13.75 -38.68
N GLY A 136 -16.11 14.89 -38.17
CA GLY A 136 -17.09 15.01 -37.10
C GLY A 136 -16.53 15.69 -35.84
N TRP A 137 -17.21 15.51 -34.71
CA TRP A 137 -16.76 16.07 -33.45
C TRP A 137 -15.70 15.17 -32.81
N LYS A 138 -14.60 15.78 -32.35
CA LYS A 138 -13.52 15.09 -31.63
C LYS A 138 -13.26 15.74 -30.28
N ILE A 139 -12.83 14.97 -29.30
CA ILE A 139 -12.33 15.45 -28.01
C ILE A 139 -10.98 16.14 -28.29
N VAL A 140 -10.76 17.32 -27.71
CA VAL A 140 -9.52 18.05 -27.94
C VAL A 140 -8.34 17.35 -27.30
N SER A 141 -8.48 16.98 -26.01
CA SER A 141 -7.46 16.26 -25.21
C SER A 141 -8.13 15.52 -24.08
N LEU A 142 -7.46 14.50 -23.57
CA LEU A 142 -7.79 13.85 -22.30
C LEU A 142 -6.89 14.43 -21.20
N ASP A 143 -7.40 14.40 -19.99
CA ASP A 143 -6.71 14.83 -18.79
C ASP A 143 -6.36 13.65 -17.87
N ASP A 144 -5.57 13.93 -16.85
CA ASP A 144 -5.17 12.94 -15.83
C ASP A 144 -6.37 12.35 -15.07
N GLU A 145 -7.46 13.11 -14.92
CA GLU A 145 -8.69 12.60 -14.29
C GLU A 145 -9.32 11.47 -15.12
N THR A 146 -9.20 11.54 -16.44
CA THR A 146 -9.63 10.44 -17.32
C THR A 146 -8.80 9.18 -17.10
N VAL A 147 -7.46 9.31 -16.94
CA VAL A 147 -6.57 8.17 -16.62
C VAL A 147 -6.91 7.59 -15.26
N LYS A 148 -7.11 8.43 -14.27
CA LYS A 148 -7.52 8.03 -12.92
C LYS A 148 -8.80 7.19 -12.92
N ILE A 149 -9.80 7.60 -13.68
CA ILE A 149 -11.05 6.84 -13.83
C ILE A 149 -10.80 5.50 -14.53
N MET A 150 -10.04 5.50 -15.63
CA MET A 150 -9.75 4.28 -16.41
C MET A 150 -8.97 3.25 -15.61
N SER A 151 -8.07 3.71 -14.75
CA SER A 151 -7.28 2.88 -13.84
C SER A 151 -7.95 2.64 -12.47
N ALA A 152 -9.21 3.02 -12.30
CA ALA A 152 -9.95 2.83 -11.05
C ALA A 152 -9.18 3.39 -9.82
N ASN A 153 -8.63 4.61 -9.93
CA ASN A 153 -7.81 5.30 -8.93
C ASN A 153 -6.38 4.75 -8.71
N PHE A 154 -5.85 3.89 -9.57
CA PHE A 154 -4.49 3.34 -9.41
C PHE A 154 -3.44 4.45 -9.21
N LYS A 155 -3.48 5.49 -10.04
CA LYS A 155 -2.52 6.60 -9.97
C LYS A 155 -2.48 7.29 -8.60
N SER A 156 -3.63 7.45 -7.95
CA SER A 156 -3.69 8.04 -6.60
C SER A 156 -3.03 7.15 -5.55
N VAL A 157 -3.16 5.84 -5.70
CA VAL A 157 -2.51 4.85 -4.80
C VAL A 157 -1.01 4.81 -5.05
N GLU A 158 -0.56 4.89 -6.30
CA GLU A 158 0.86 4.96 -6.65
C GLU A 158 1.53 6.19 -6.02
N GLU A 159 0.90 7.36 -6.09
CA GLU A 159 1.39 8.58 -5.45
C GLU A 159 1.48 8.42 -3.92
N GLU A 160 0.49 7.80 -3.29
CA GLU A 160 0.46 7.52 -1.85
C GLU A 160 1.57 6.53 -1.44
N ILE A 161 1.79 5.47 -2.24
CA ILE A 161 2.87 4.51 -2.04
C ILE A 161 4.23 5.19 -2.16
N ASN A 162 4.46 5.96 -3.22
CA ASN A 162 5.71 6.66 -3.44
C ASN A 162 6.01 7.64 -2.31
N ASN A 163 5.00 8.35 -1.80
CA ASN A 163 5.15 9.22 -0.65
C ASN A 163 5.51 8.42 0.62
N SER A 164 4.89 7.27 0.83
CA SER A 164 5.18 6.40 1.98
C SER A 164 6.59 5.80 1.91
N LEU A 165 7.02 5.33 0.72
CA LEU A 165 8.38 4.83 0.51
C LEU A 165 9.44 5.92 0.66
N ASN A 166 9.21 7.11 0.08
CA ASN A 166 10.12 8.25 0.23
C ASN A 166 10.23 8.72 1.70
N ASN A 167 9.18 8.57 2.49
CA ASN A 167 9.23 8.84 3.92
C ASN A 167 10.06 7.76 4.65
N MET A 168 9.99 6.49 4.24
CA MET A 168 10.84 5.42 4.81
C MET A 168 12.33 5.64 4.48
N ASP A 169 12.68 6.00 3.24
CA ASP A 169 14.06 6.28 2.83
C ASP A 169 14.64 7.55 3.49
N ASN A 170 13.79 8.50 3.88
CA ASN A 170 14.20 9.73 4.58
C ASN A 170 14.33 9.54 6.10
N GLU A 171 13.77 8.48 6.68
CA GLU A 171 13.97 8.15 8.10
C GLU A 171 15.40 7.66 8.40
N ASP A 172 16.11 7.12 7.39
CA ASP A 172 17.52 6.71 7.53
C ASP A 172 18.55 7.87 7.41
N SER A 173 18.16 9.08 7.03
CA SER A 173 19.16 10.13 6.71
C SER A 173 18.87 11.56 7.17
N SER A 174 17.80 11.85 7.89
CA SER A 174 17.64 13.17 8.55
C SER A 174 16.53 13.13 9.61
N GLY A 175 16.91 13.49 10.85
CA GLY A 175 15.99 13.64 11.98
C GLY A 175 14.82 14.56 11.66
N SER A 176 13.79 14.01 11.08
CA SER A 176 12.47 14.63 11.04
C SER A 176 11.73 14.11 12.27
N SER A 177 11.40 15.01 13.18
CA SER A 177 10.64 14.73 14.39
C SER A 177 9.26 14.15 14.01
N SER A 178 9.19 12.85 13.81
CA SER A 178 7.94 12.13 13.95
C SER A 178 7.63 12.15 15.45
N ASN A 179 6.64 12.93 15.89
CA ASN A 179 6.17 12.86 17.25
C ASN A 179 5.92 11.40 17.61
N ALA A 180 6.55 10.91 18.70
CA ALA A 180 6.24 9.57 19.18
C ALA A 180 4.72 9.44 19.31
N PRO A 181 4.15 8.31 18.90
CA PRO A 181 2.72 8.09 19.03
C PRO A 181 2.32 8.20 20.50
N GLU A 182 1.27 8.99 20.79
CA GLU A 182 0.74 9.10 22.14
C GLU A 182 0.22 7.72 22.58
N ALA A 183 0.76 7.21 23.69
CA ALA A 183 0.31 5.98 24.34
C ALA A 183 -0.15 6.27 25.75
N SER A 184 -1.20 5.62 26.22
CA SER A 184 -1.70 5.71 27.59
C SER A 184 -1.10 4.60 28.45
N ALA A 185 -1.15 4.77 29.79
CA ALA A 185 -0.64 3.78 30.73
C ALA A 185 -1.41 2.43 30.70
N ASP A 186 -2.63 2.44 30.16
CA ASP A 186 -3.50 1.26 30.06
C ASP A 186 -3.40 0.58 28.69
N ASP A 187 -2.66 1.14 27.74
CA ASP A 187 -2.46 0.56 26.41
C ASP A 187 -1.59 -0.71 26.51
N THR A 188 -1.91 -1.69 25.67
CA THR A 188 -1.18 -2.95 25.59
C THR A 188 -0.80 -3.26 24.15
N LEU A 189 0.39 -3.82 23.96
CA LEU A 189 0.89 -4.25 22.65
C LEU A 189 0.19 -5.55 22.21
N ASN A 190 -1.13 -5.49 22.04
CA ASN A 190 -1.97 -6.59 21.57
C ASN A 190 -2.69 -6.16 20.30
N LEU A 191 -2.40 -6.82 19.19
CA LEU A 191 -2.98 -6.53 17.87
C LEU A 191 -3.46 -7.83 17.23
N THR A 192 -4.67 -7.81 16.70
CA THR A 192 -5.23 -8.91 15.90
C THR A 192 -5.66 -8.38 14.55
N THR A 193 -5.15 -8.98 13.49
CA THR A 193 -5.50 -8.73 12.10
C THR A 193 -6.00 -10.02 11.45
N GLU A 194 -6.38 -9.95 10.19
CA GLU A 194 -6.71 -11.16 9.43
C GLU A 194 -5.49 -12.06 9.19
N LYS A 195 -4.26 -11.49 9.22
CA LYS A 195 -3.03 -12.20 8.93
C LYS A 195 -2.35 -12.76 10.16
N PHE A 196 -2.41 -12.03 11.28
CA PHE A 196 -1.72 -12.43 12.51
C PHE A 196 -2.40 -11.90 13.77
N THR A 197 -2.00 -12.48 14.90
CA THR A 197 -2.24 -11.93 16.23
C THR A 197 -0.91 -11.80 16.95
N ILE A 198 -0.65 -10.64 17.57
CA ILE A 198 0.44 -10.49 18.53
C ILE A 198 -0.11 -10.21 19.92
N LYS A 199 0.59 -10.72 20.94
CA LYS A 199 0.31 -10.45 22.35
C LYS A 199 1.61 -10.22 23.08
N TYR A 200 1.75 -9.07 23.70
CA TYR A 200 2.88 -8.75 24.54
C TYR A 200 3.06 -9.79 25.66
N THR A 201 4.30 -10.19 25.93
CA THR A 201 4.61 -11.13 27.00
C THR A 201 5.52 -10.53 28.06
N LYS A 202 6.63 -9.95 27.68
CA LYS A 202 7.60 -9.30 28.58
C LYS A 202 8.54 -8.39 27.81
N HIS A 203 9.33 -7.63 28.54
CA HIS A 203 10.56 -7.02 28.02
C HIS A 203 11.70 -7.20 29.01
N THR A 204 12.93 -7.06 28.52
CA THR A 204 14.14 -7.11 29.34
C THR A 204 15.13 -6.05 28.87
N ILE A 205 15.88 -5.48 29.80
CA ILE A 205 16.95 -4.56 29.48
C ILE A 205 18.26 -5.33 29.53
N THR A 206 19.08 -5.18 28.49
CA THR A 206 20.38 -5.83 28.34
C THR A 206 21.34 -4.91 27.57
N LYS A 207 22.42 -5.49 27.03
CA LYS A 207 23.36 -4.80 26.16
C LYS A 207 23.34 -5.40 24.76
N ASP A 208 23.66 -4.56 23.79
CA ASP A 208 23.95 -5.00 22.44
C ASP A 208 25.43 -5.47 22.30
N PHE A 209 25.79 -6.00 21.13
CA PHE A 209 27.17 -6.43 20.84
C PHE A 209 28.21 -5.30 20.92
N ALA A 210 27.81 -4.05 20.80
CA ALA A 210 28.66 -2.88 20.94
C ALA A 210 28.79 -2.42 22.40
N GLY A 211 28.04 -3.03 23.32
CA GLY A 211 28.01 -2.72 24.76
C GLY A 211 27.04 -1.60 25.12
N ASN A 212 26.21 -1.10 24.19
CA ASN A 212 25.21 -0.09 24.47
C ASN A 212 23.97 -0.73 25.14
N PRO A 213 23.22 0.02 25.98
CA PRO A 213 21.97 -0.51 26.53
C PRO A 213 20.94 -0.72 25.42
N CYS A 214 20.21 -1.83 25.51
CA CYS A 214 19.11 -2.14 24.61
C CYS A 214 17.93 -2.77 25.35
N ILE A 215 16.74 -2.61 24.79
CA ILE A 215 15.51 -3.26 25.26
C ILE A 215 15.16 -4.41 24.30
N MET A 216 14.89 -5.58 24.88
CA MET A 216 14.35 -6.74 24.17
C MET A 216 12.85 -6.82 24.45
N VAL A 217 12.03 -6.73 23.41
CA VAL A 217 10.56 -6.77 23.49
C VAL A 217 10.08 -8.11 22.98
N TYR A 218 9.37 -8.83 23.84
CA TYR A 218 8.85 -10.17 23.54
C TYR A 218 7.33 -10.16 23.38
N TYR A 219 6.88 -10.88 22.38
CA TYR A 219 5.45 -11.08 22.11
C TYR A 219 5.18 -12.47 21.54
N ASP A 220 4.01 -13.02 21.80
CA ASP A 220 3.53 -14.20 21.11
C ASP A 220 2.97 -13.79 19.76
N TYR A 221 3.51 -14.38 18.69
CA TYR A 221 3.03 -14.22 17.33
C TYR A 221 2.25 -15.46 16.91
N THR A 222 1.01 -15.28 16.47
CA THR A 222 0.16 -16.34 15.91
C THR A 222 -0.09 -16.04 14.43
N ASN A 223 0.22 -16.98 13.54
CA ASN A 223 -0.11 -16.88 12.13
C ASN A 223 -1.60 -17.20 11.91
N ASN A 224 -2.43 -16.20 11.60
CA ASN A 224 -3.86 -16.34 11.29
C ASN A 224 -4.12 -16.61 9.80
N SER A 225 -3.11 -16.47 8.94
CA SER A 225 -3.25 -16.62 7.50
C SER A 225 -3.40 -18.11 7.09
N SER A 226 -3.74 -18.35 5.84
CA SER A 226 -3.88 -19.71 5.29
C SER A 226 -2.56 -20.32 4.77
N SER A 227 -1.46 -19.59 4.82
CA SER A 227 -0.13 -20.02 4.37
C SER A 227 0.92 -19.78 5.47
N ALA A 228 2.09 -20.45 5.37
CA ALA A 228 3.21 -20.18 6.26
C ALA A 228 3.64 -18.71 6.13
N SER A 229 3.95 -18.05 7.25
CA SER A 229 4.42 -16.67 7.32
C SER A 229 5.36 -16.48 8.50
N SER A 230 5.97 -15.30 8.65
CA SER A 230 6.85 -15.00 9.78
C SER A 230 6.50 -13.63 10.38
N ALA A 231 6.87 -13.45 11.66
CA ALA A 231 6.69 -12.15 12.32
C ALA A 231 7.40 -11.01 11.58
N MET A 232 8.57 -11.28 11.01
CA MET A 232 9.34 -10.32 10.24
C MET A 232 8.58 -9.79 9.01
N VAL A 233 7.80 -10.64 8.36
CA VAL A 233 7.04 -10.30 7.16
C VAL A 233 5.70 -9.62 7.50
N ASP A 234 5.11 -9.99 8.62
CA ASP A 234 3.75 -9.59 8.97
C ASP A 234 3.68 -8.41 9.95
N VAL A 235 4.69 -8.23 10.82
CA VAL A 235 4.66 -7.29 11.94
C VAL A 235 5.71 -6.19 11.78
N SER A 236 5.27 -4.94 11.76
CA SER A 236 6.13 -3.77 11.95
C SER A 236 6.06 -3.36 13.43
N LEU A 237 7.15 -3.57 14.17
CA LEU A 237 7.30 -3.11 15.56
C LEU A 237 8.34 -1.99 15.59
N LYS A 238 7.97 -0.84 16.12
CA LYS A 238 8.86 0.32 16.34
C LYS A 238 8.91 0.67 17.83
N ALA A 239 10.04 1.19 18.27
CA ALA A 239 10.26 1.69 19.63
C ALA A 239 10.66 3.16 19.57
N TYR A 240 10.25 3.93 20.57
CA TYR A 240 10.50 5.37 20.64
C TYR A 240 10.92 5.80 22.06
N GLN A 241 11.98 6.60 22.16
CA GLN A 241 12.36 7.34 23.37
C GLN A 241 12.41 8.84 23.06
N HIS A 242 11.90 9.67 23.95
CA HIS A 242 11.86 11.14 23.80
C HIS A 242 11.23 11.65 22.49
N GLY A 243 10.39 10.85 21.86
CA GLY A 243 9.78 11.18 20.56
C GLY A 243 10.60 10.78 19.34
N GLU A 244 11.79 10.19 19.55
CA GLU A 244 12.67 9.73 18.48
C GLU A 244 12.61 8.19 18.36
N SER A 245 12.72 7.68 17.13
CA SER A 245 12.74 6.24 16.86
C SER A 245 14.04 5.64 17.37
N CYS A 246 13.94 4.50 18.08
CA CYS A 246 15.08 3.72 18.48
C CYS A 246 15.53 2.81 17.32
N GLU A 247 16.84 2.71 17.10
CA GLU A 247 17.40 1.79 16.11
C GLU A 247 17.25 0.33 16.55
N ALA A 248 17.16 -0.59 15.59
CA ALA A 248 17.22 -2.01 15.88
C ALA A 248 18.58 -2.40 16.49
N ALA A 249 18.56 -3.25 17.50
CA ALA A 249 19.75 -3.71 18.19
C ALA A 249 19.95 -5.22 18.01
N ILE A 250 21.21 -5.67 18.06
CA ILE A 250 21.54 -7.10 18.14
C ILE A 250 22.00 -7.34 19.57
N PRO A 251 21.20 -8.04 20.42
CA PRO A 251 21.54 -8.29 21.80
C PRO A 251 22.83 -9.13 21.94
N GLU A 252 23.61 -8.90 23.00
CA GLU A 252 24.80 -9.68 23.32
C GLU A 252 24.48 -11.16 23.56
N ASN A 253 23.32 -11.44 24.14
CA ASN A 253 22.88 -12.81 24.41
C ASN A 253 21.84 -13.23 23.39
N ASN A 254 22.07 -14.37 22.72
CA ASN A 254 21.09 -14.98 21.84
C ASN A 254 19.96 -15.63 22.66
N ASP A 255 18.74 -15.57 22.10
CA ASP A 255 17.52 -16.16 22.65
C ASP A 255 16.75 -16.78 21.47
N ASP A 256 16.21 -17.98 21.66
CA ASP A 256 15.43 -18.67 20.61
C ASP A 256 14.29 -17.80 20.06
N ALA A 257 13.74 -16.88 20.86
CA ALA A 257 12.72 -15.94 20.43
C ALA A 257 13.20 -14.94 19.38
N ILE A 258 14.51 -14.64 19.32
CA ILE A 258 15.11 -13.79 18.27
C ILE A 258 15.10 -14.54 16.93
N ASP A 259 15.48 -15.83 16.96
CA ASP A 259 15.49 -16.66 15.76
C ASP A 259 14.07 -16.88 15.21
N HIS A 260 13.06 -16.91 16.09
CA HIS A 260 11.65 -17.03 15.69
C HIS A 260 11.12 -15.80 14.93
N PHE A 261 11.77 -14.65 15.02
CA PHE A 261 11.34 -13.46 14.25
C PHE A 261 11.35 -13.71 12.75
N THR A 262 12.36 -14.45 12.25
CA THR A 262 12.50 -14.80 10.82
C THR A 262 11.95 -16.17 10.46
N ALA A 263 11.61 -17.02 11.46
CA ALA A 263 11.17 -18.39 11.22
C ALA A 263 9.80 -18.45 10.53
N GLU A 264 9.64 -19.37 9.57
CA GLU A 264 8.34 -19.67 8.95
C GLU A 264 7.43 -20.43 9.94
N ILE A 265 6.31 -19.81 10.26
CA ILE A 265 5.29 -20.33 11.17
C ILE A 265 4.08 -20.81 10.38
N GLN A 266 3.66 -22.04 10.58
CA GLN A 266 2.52 -22.64 9.90
C GLN A 266 1.19 -21.98 10.34
N PRO A 267 0.15 -22.02 9.49
CA PRO A 267 -1.18 -21.50 9.81
C PRO A 267 -1.70 -21.98 11.17
N GLY A 268 -2.19 -21.08 12.00
CA GLY A 268 -2.75 -21.34 13.32
C GLY A 268 -1.72 -21.63 14.42
N GLN A 269 -0.42 -21.65 14.12
CA GLN A 269 0.62 -21.86 15.13
C GLN A 269 1.05 -20.56 15.80
N THR A 270 1.47 -20.65 17.03
CA THR A 270 1.95 -19.55 17.86
C THR A 270 3.38 -19.81 18.31
N VAL A 271 4.23 -18.79 18.21
CA VAL A 271 5.61 -18.79 18.73
C VAL A 271 5.88 -17.51 19.52
N ASN A 272 6.77 -17.58 20.50
CA ASN A 272 7.28 -16.38 21.16
C ASN A 272 8.40 -15.77 20.30
N VAL A 273 8.30 -14.49 20.04
CA VAL A 273 9.22 -13.69 19.18
C VAL A 273 9.84 -12.59 20.01
N CYS A 274 11.08 -12.22 19.69
CA CYS A 274 11.78 -11.10 20.28
C CYS A 274 12.34 -10.16 19.22
N GLN A 275 12.14 -8.86 19.43
CA GLN A 275 12.84 -7.79 18.70
C GLN A 275 13.54 -6.88 19.70
N ALA A 276 14.73 -6.38 19.35
CA ALA A 276 15.53 -5.53 20.23
C ALA A 276 15.80 -4.17 19.62
N PHE A 277 15.86 -3.15 20.51
CA PHE A 277 16.06 -1.75 20.14
C PHE A 277 17.09 -1.09 21.05
N THR A 278 17.93 -0.21 20.50
CA THR A 278 18.90 0.58 21.26
C THR A 278 18.18 1.56 22.19
N LEU A 279 18.78 1.79 23.36
CA LEU A 279 18.30 2.78 24.31
C LEU A 279 19.31 3.95 24.41
N THR A 280 18.78 5.17 24.43
CA THR A 280 19.60 6.37 24.64
C THR A 280 19.83 6.67 26.13
N ASP A 281 18.85 6.30 26.97
CA ASP A 281 18.91 6.47 28.43
C ASP A 281 17.94 5.51 29.16
N GLU A 282 17.63 5.78 30.42
CA GLU A 282 16.76 4.97 31.29
C GLU A 282 15.30 5.48 31.32
N SER A 283 14.90 6.35 30.39
CA SER A 283 13.50 6.78 30.25
C SER A 283 12.63 5.67 29.67
N ASP A 284 11.31 5.79 29.90
CA ASP A 284 10.32 4.84 29.35
C ASP A 284 10.36 4.81 27.82
N VAL A 285 10.09 3.64 27.26
CA VAL A 285 10.01 3.41 25.82
C VAL A 285 8.55 3.23 25.40
N THR A 286 8.11 3.98 24.40
CA THR A 286 6.83 3.70 23.75
C THR A 286 7.07 2.73 22.59
N VAL A 287 6.41 1.56 22.60
CA VAL A 287 6.41 0.63 21.48
C VAL A 287 5.10 0.70 20.73
N GLN A 288 5.18 0.60 19.40
CA GLN A 288 4.02 0.55 18.50
C GLN A 288 4.16 -0.60 17.54
N ALA A 289 3.12 -1.42 17.43
CA ALA A 289 3.01 -2.48 16.44
C ALA A 289 1.87 -2.21 15.47
N GLN A 290 2.09 -2.51 14.22
CA GLN A 290 1.10 -2.50 13.15
C GLN A 290 1.38 -3.62 12.15
N GLU A 291 0.45 -3.87 11.24
CA GLU A 291 0.72 -4.78 10.13
C GLU A 291 1.81 -4.19 9.23
N ALA A 292 2.83 -4.99 8.89
CA ALA A 292 3.90 -4.56 8.00
C ALA A 292 3.32 -4.20 6.62
N PHE A 293 3.82 -3.11 6.03
CA PHE A 293 3.38 -2.58 4.75
C PHE A 293 1.89 -2.16 4.71
N SER A 294 1.26 -1.94 5.89
CA SER A 294 -0.12 -1.45 5.95
C SER A 294 -0.19 0.04 5.61
N PHE A 295 -1.22 0.42 4.85
CA PHE A 295 -1.62 1.81 4.62
C PHE A 295 -2.72 2.26 5.59
N ASP A 296 -3.14 1.40 6.52
CA ASP A 296 -4.08 1.72 7.58
C ASP A 296 -3.31 2.10 8.84
N GLU A 297 -3.10 3.40 9.03
CA GLU A 297 -2.38 3.94 10.19
C GLU A 297 -3.19 3.82 11.50
N ASP A 298 -4.49 3.62 11.43
CA ASP A 298 -5.37 3.50 12.60
C ASP A 298 -5.32 2.09 13.21
N ALA A 299 -4.98 1.06 12.42
CA ALA A 299 -4.88 -0.32 12.87
C ALA A 299 -3.51 -0.60 13.53
N ASN A 300 -3.29 -0.07 14.73
CA ASN A 300 -2.06 -0.27 15.50
C ASN A 300 -2.34 -0.56 16.98
N ALA A 301 -1.33 -1.13 17.67
CA ALA A 301 -1.32 -1.31 19.12
C ALA A 301 -0.07 -0.64 19.70
N ARG A 302 -0.21 -0.03 20.87
CA ARG A 302 0.85 0.72 21.55
C ARG A 302 0.99 0.28 22.99
N GLN A 303 2.18 0.45 23.57
CA GLN A 303 2.41 0.23 24.99
C GLN A 303 3.63 1.03 25.49
N ILE A 304 3.53 1.55 26.71
CA ILE A 304 4.66 2.17 27.41
C ILE A 304 5.38 1.08 28.21
N LEU A 305 6.66 0.87 27.94
CA LEU A 305 7.52 -0.08 28.63
C LEU A 305 8.44 0.69 29.60
N LYS A 306 8.47 0.24 30.85
CA LYS A 306 9.32 0.81 31.91
C LYS A 306 10.74 0.28 31.77
N VAL A 307 11.73 1.17 31.70
CA VAL A 307 13.16 0.79 31.66
C VAL A 307 13.73 0.58 33.07
N LYS A 308 13.11 1.17 34.09
CA LYS A 308 13.42 1.01 35.52
C LYS A 308 12.31 0.35 36.30
#